data_8fb0d14d8c994d3db528fc1709c9f304
#
_entry.id   8fb0d14d8c994d3db528fc1709c9f304
#
_cell.length_a   1.000
_cell.length_b   1.000
_cell.length_c   1.000
_cell.angle_alpha   90.00
_cell.angle_beta   90.00
_cell.angle_gamma   90.00
#
_symmetry.space_group_name_H-M   'P 1'
#
loop_
_entity.id
_entity.type
_entity.pdbx_description
1 polymer ?
#
loop_
_entity_poly.entity_id
_entity_poly.type
_entity_poly.pdbx_seq_one_letter_code
_entity_poly.pdbx_strand_id
1 'polypeptide(L)'
;GPQIVRCPAIGEYPMTTRKAPLYAPALRMKAGELEGVRLLASDVADCVLPRFIVPPFGERDPDMPLPLSMDRVPDISAALAGAWRGRPALIDATYILDEFGRDQASHWLPAMVRMARAKGVDVIPAAFLSDIADCSTALRAAIDRGADTKFALLISSDEMVGPDLQASLNTALVSLGLKADECVVVAEFADVEFSEPSIVAPIISGTLETLQECGLWQYIVFQGSHYPDKNPAEPGTTEFWPRNEWRAWKLAVRVDPTTAEHMIFGDFAAD
;
A
#
# COMPACT_ATOMS: atom_id res chain seq x y z
N GLY A 1 26.50 34.29 -30.53
CA GLY A 1 26.71 33.62 -29.26
C GLY A 1 25.42 33.00 -28.75
N PRO A 2 25.40 31.75 -28.23
CA PRO A 2 24.17 31.15 -27.75
C PRO A 2 23.73 31.80 -26.45
N GLN A 3 22.46 32.20 -26.38
CA GLN A 3 21.81 32.66 -25.15
C GLN A 3 21.63 31.50 -24.19
N ILE A 4 22.25 31.62 -23.02
CA ILE A 4 21.99 30.71 -21.90
C ILE A 4 20.64 31.11 -21.31
N VAL A 5 19.62 30.24 -21.49
CA VAL A 5 18.34 30.35 -20.79
C VAL A 5 18.60 29.97 -19.32
N ARG A 6 18.56 30.97 -18.44
CA ARG A 6 18.58 30.69 -16.97
C ARG A 6 17.25 30.14 -16.55
N CYS A 7 17.26 28.94 -15.96
CA CYS A 7 16.11 28.42 -15.21
C CYS A 7 15.74 29.40 -14.09
N PRO A 8 14.45 29.63 -13.83
CA PRO A 8 14.03 30.44 -12.69
C PRO A 8 14.45 29.77 -11.38
N ALA A 9 14.87 30.59 -10.43
CA ALA A 9 15.27 30.17 -9.09
C ALA A 9 14.14 29.34 -8.42
N ILE A 10 14.50 28.15 -7.98
CA ILE A 10 13.63 27.28 -7.19
C ILE A 10 13.39 28.02 -5.87
N GLY A 11 12.13 28.40 -5.62
CA GLY A 11 11.71 28.95 -4.35
C GLY A 11 11.99 27.93 -3.24
N GLU A 12 12.51 28.39 -2.11
CA GLU A 12 12.76 27.60 -0.91
C GLU A 12 11.42 27.02 -0.40
N TYR A 13 11.14 25.76 -0.77
CA TYR A 13 10.14 24.98 -0.06
C TYR A 13 10.73 24.57 1.28
N PRO A 14 9.95 24.65 2.38
CA PRO A 14 10.41 24.14 3.68
C PRO A 14 10.66 22.64 3.52
N MET A 15 11.94 22.26 3.57
CA MET A 15 12.40 20.90 3.41
C MET A 15 12.07 20.08 4.66
N THR A 16 10.94 19.38 4.64
CA THR A 16 10.87 18.08 5.30
C THR A 16 11.39 17.06 4.28
N THR A 17 12.68 16.80 4.32
CA THR A 17 13.37 15.91 3.38
C THR A 17 13.10 14.44 3.71
N ARG A 18 11.84 14.01 3.61
CA ARG A 18 11.55 12.58 3.53
C ARG A 18 11.92 12.13 2.11
N LYS A 19 12.78 11.13 2.01
CA LYS A 19 13.09 10.51 0.72
C LYS A 19 11.82 9.90 0.14
N ALA A 20 11.65 10.00 -1.19
CA ALA A 20 10.59 9.27 -1.87
C ALA A 20 10.76 7.76 -1.59
N PRO A 21 9.66 7.04 -1.32
CA PRO A 21 9.75 5.60 -1.10
C PRO A 21 10.20 4.89 -2.38
N LEU A 22 11.04 3.87 -2.20
CA LEU A 22 11.56 3.04 -3.28
C LEU A 22 10.94 1.63 -3.30
N TYR A 23 10.31 1.25 -2.19
CA TYR A 23 9.75 -0.07 -2.00
C TYR A 23 8.50 -0.01 -1.10
N ALA A 24 7.45 -0.73 -1.50
CA ALA A 24 6.17 -0.73 -0.79
C ALA A 24 5.65 -2.17 -0.58
N PRO A 25 6.19 -2.90 0.41
CA PRO A 25 5.75 -4.27 0.69
C PRO A 25 4.35 -4.31 1.30
N ALA A 26 3.59 -5.36 0.96
CA ALA A 26 2.37 -5.73 1.65
C ALA A 26 2.71 -6.78 2.72
N LEU A 27 2.45 -6.45 3.98
CA LEU A 27 2.85 -7.21 5.15
C LEU A 27 1.62 -7.49 6.02
N ARG A 28 1.35 -8.74 6.35
CA ARG A 28 0.38 -9.04 7.40
C ARG A 28 0.94 -8.60 8.75
N MET A 29 0.10 -8.13 9.64
CA MET A 29 0.51 -7.76 10.98
C MET A 29 0.68 -9.01 11.86
N LYS A 30 1.71 -9.82 11.53
CA LYS A 30 2.18 -10.98 12.28
C LYS A 30 3.53 -10.69 12.93
N ALA A 31 3.89 -11.43 13.96
CA ALA A 31 5.12 -11.18 14.74
C ALA A 31 6.39 -11.16 13.89
N GLY A 32 6.54 -12.12 12.97
CA GLY A 32 7.72 -12.22 12.11
C GLY A 32 7.87 -11.05 11.15
N GLU A 33 6.78 -10.59 10.53
CA GLU A 33 6.80 -9.47 9.59
C GLU A 33 7.05 -8.14 10.28
N LEU A 34 6.42 -7.91 11.44
CA LEU A 34 6.66 -6.72 12.25
C LEU A 34 8.09 -6.68 12.79
N GLU A 35 8.63 -7.81 13.21
CA GLU A 35 10.04 -7.91 13.61
C GLU A 35 10.99 -7.62 12.44
N GLY A 36 10.67 -8.15 11.25
CA GLY A 36 11.44 -7.89 10.03
C GLY A 36 11.59 -6.40 9.73
N VAL A 37 10.50 -5.63 9.78
CA VAL A 37 10.57 -4.17 9.53
C VAL A 37 11.21 -3.42 10.70
N ARG A 38 11.05 -3.87 11.93
CA ARG A 38 11.68 -3.29 13.11
C ARG A 38 13.20 -3.36 13.05
N LEU A 39 13.75 -4.41 12.42
CA LEU A 39 15.19 -4.64 12.29
C LEU A 39 15.83 -3.91 11.10
N LEU A 40 15.04 -3.24 10.26
CA LEU A 40 15.61 -2.45 9.15
C LEU A 40 16.49 -1.32 9.69
N ALA A 41 17.63 -1.12 9.05
CA ALA A 41 18.45 0.07 9.27
C ALA A 41 17.62 1.34 8.94
N SER A 42 17.83 2.43 9.68
CA SER A 42 16.98 3.62 9.55
C SER A 42 16.95 4.20 8.14
N ASP A 43 18.11 4.24 7.47
CA ASP A 43 18.24 4.74 6.10
C ASP A 43 17.51 3.86 5.06
N VAL A 44 17.41 2.57 5.31
CA VAL A 44 16.60 1.63 4.52
C VAL A 44 15.12 1.82 4.82
N ALA A 45 14.74 1.86 6.09
CA ALA A 45 13.36 2.06 6.52
C ALA A 45 12.77 3.39 5.97
N ASP A 46 13.59 4.44 5.86
CA ASP A 46 13.17 5.74 5.31
C ASP A 46 12.85 5.70 3.80
N CYS A 47 13.21 4.62 3.11
CA CYS A 47 12.89 4.37 1.70
C CYS A 47 11.74 3.36 1.52
N VAL A 48 11.07 2.93 2.60
CA VAL A 48 10.01 1.93 2.56
C VAL A 48 8.67 2.55 2.95
N LEU A 49 7.62 2.25 2.17
CA LEU A 49 6.24 2.56 2.49
C LEU A 49 5.46 1.25 2.65
N PRO A 50 5.43 0.65 3.84
CA PRO A 50 4.76 -0.62 4.02
C PRO A 50 3.23 -0.47 4.01
N ARG A 51 2.54 -1.42 3.42
CA ARG A 51 1.11 -1.67 3.60
C ARG A 51 0.96 -2.75 4.65
N PHE A 52 0.54 -2.39 5.85
CA PHE A 52 0.22 -3.34 6.90
C PHE A 52 -1.22 -3.79 6.77
N ILE A 53 -1.40 -5.09 6.57
CA ILE A 53 -2.70 -5.75 6.47
C ILE A 53 -3.06 -6.26 7.85
N VAL A 54 -4.14 -5.74 8.41
CA VAL A 54 -4.65 -6.19 9.72
C VAL A 54 -5.29 -7.56 9.54
N PRO A 55 -4.76 -8.62 10.18
CA PRO A 55 -5.28 -9.97 9.96
C PRO A 55 -6.66 -10.15 10.59
N PRO A 56 -7.48 -11.08 10.07
CA PRO A 56 -8.75 -11.43 10.68
C PRO A 56 -8.55 -12.01 12.09
N PHE A 57 -9.58 -11.92 12.93
CA PHE A 57 -9.50 -12.39 14.32
C PHE A 57 -9.16 -13.88 14.43
N GLY A 58 -9.73 -14.70 13.53
CA GLY A 58 -9.50 -16.15 13.53
C GLY A 58 -8.09 -16.59 13.11
N GLU A 59 -7.34 -15.72 12.44
CA GLU A 59 -6.00 -16.01 11.92
C GLU A 59 -4.90 -15.24 12.66
N ARG A 60 -5.22 -14.59 13.78
CA ARG A 60 -4.24 -13.83 14.54
C ARG A 60 -3.15 -14.73 15.09
N ASP A 61 -1.93 -14.23 14.94
CA ASP A 61 -0.75 -14.82 15.55
C ASP A 61 -0.93 -14.88 17.08
N PRO A 62 -0.92 -16.07 17.71
CA PRO A 62 -1.06 -16.18 19.16
C PRO A 62 0.08 -15.48 19.92
N ASP A 63 1.25 -15.33 19.29
CA ASP A 63 2.40 -14.64 19.87
C ASP A 63 2.27 -13.10 19.76
N MET A 64 1.30 -12.61 18.99
CA MET A 64 1.00 -11.20 18.84
C MET A 64 -0.51 -10.94 18.83
N PRO A 65 -1.18 -11.06 19.98
CA PRO A 65 -2.59 -10.75 20.06
C PRO A 65 -2.83 -9.27 19.79
N LEU A 66 -3.72 -8.97 18.85
CA LEU A 66 -4.25 -7.62 18.67
C LEU A 66 -5.48 -7.49 19.58
N PRO A 67 -5.39 -6.76 20.69
CA PRO A 67 -6.50 -6.68 21.63
C PRO A 67 -7.68 -5.91 21.02
N LEU A 68 -8.88 -6.25 21.47
CA LEU A 68 -10.02 -5.36 21.34
C LEU A 68 -10.04 -4.42 22.53
N SER A 69 -10.27 -3.14 22.30
CA SER A 69 -10.59 -2.20 23.36
C SER A 69 -11.93 -2.53 24.01
N MET A 70 -12.25 -1.88 25.13
CA MET A 70 -13.55 -2.04 25.80
C MET A 70 -14.73 -1.71 24.87
N ASP A 71 -14.53 -0.78 23.93
CA ASP A 71 -15.52 -0.40 22.91
C ASP A 71 -15.49 -1.30 21.65
N ARG A 72 -14.82 -2.47 21.73
CA ARG A 72 -14.63 -3.41 20.64
C ARG A 72 -13.89 -2.83 19.42
N VAL A 73 -13.04 -1.85 19.61
CA VAL A 73 -12.15 -1.30 18.58
C VAL A 73 -10.90 -2.17 18.49
N PRO A 74 -10.51 -2.67 17.31
CA PRO A 74 -9.24 -3.37 17.13
C PRO A 74 -8.08 -2.45 17.49
N ASP A 75 -7.24 -2.84 18.43
CA ASP A 75 -6.07 -2.05 18.83
C ASP A 75 -4.79 -2.56 18.18
N ILE A 76 -4.41 -1.90 17.10
CA ILE A 76 -3.16 -2.14 16.39
C ILE A 76 -2.02 -1.21 16.85
N SER A 77 -2.30 -0.30 17.76
CA SER A 77 -1.44 0.84 18.06
C SER A 77 -0.10 0.43 18.68
N ALA A 78 -0.12 -0.50 19.62
CA ALA A 78 1.10 -0.95 20.28
C ALA A 78 2.01 -1.75 19.34
N ALA A 79 1.42 -2.65 18.56
CA ALA A 79 2.15 -3.47 17.57
C ALA A 79 2.81 -2.60 16.50
N LEU A 80 2.05 -1.69 15.90
CA LEU A 80 2.60 -0.76 14.91
C LEU A 80 3.66 0.18 15.48
N ALA A 81 3.41 0.79 16.64
CA ALA A 81 4.38 1.69 17.25
C ALA A 81 5.68 0.99 17.66
N GLY A 82 5.60 -0.28 18.03
CA GLY A 82 6.77 -1.10 18.31
C GLY A 82 7.65 -1.37 17.09
N ALA A 83 7.01 -1.50 15.92
CA ALA A 83 7.70 -1.86 14.67
C ALA A 83 8.01 -0.65 13.77
N TRP A 84 7.14 0.37 13.72
CA TRP A 84 7.16 1.40 12.67
C TRP A 84 6.86 2.83 13.14
N ARG A 85 7.30 3.21 14.31
CA ARG A 85 7.08 4.55 14.86
C ARG A 85 7.78 5.64 14.04
N GLY A 86 7.11 6.78 13.87
CA GLY A 86 7.66 7.99 13.24
C GLY A 86 7.74 7.93 11.72
N ARG A 87 7.15 6.92 11.09
CA ARG A 87 7.17 6.70 9.64
C ARG A 87 5.77 6.49 9.08
N PRO A 88 5.53 6.81 7.79
CA PRO A 88 4.26 6.55 7.15
C PRO A 88 4.06 5.05 6.93
N ALA A 89 2.81 4.62 7.08
CA ALA A 89 2.37 3.27 6.78
C ALA A 89 0.97 3.29 6.20
N LEU A 90 0.74 2.51 5.15
CA LEU A 90 -0.59 2.21 4.64
C LEU A 90 -1.22 1.16 5.57
N ILE A 91 -2.44 1.41 6.05
CA ILE A 91 -3.15 0.46 6.91
C ILE A 91 -4.37 -0.05 6.17
N ASP A 92 -4.34 -1.34 5.90
CA ASP A 92 -5.39 -2.09 5.25
C ASP A 92 -6.16 -2.93 6.27
N ALA A 93 -7.42 -2.59 6.46
CA ALA A 93 -8.32 -3.24 7.40
C ALA A 93 -9.40 -4.10 6.70
N THR A 94 -9.19 -4.50 5.45
CA THR A 94 -10.18 -5.23 4.65
C THR A 94 -10.71 -6.47 5.36
N TYR A 95 -9.84 -7.29 5.97
CA TYR A 95 -10.28 -8.47 6.72
C TYR A 95 -11.14 -8.16 7.94
N ILE A 96 -10.91 -7.01 8.59
CA ILE A 96 -11.75 -6.58 9.71
C ILE A 96 -13.09 -6.04 9.21
N LEU A 97 -13.12 -5.36 8.06
CA LEU A 97 -14.36 -4.96 7.39
C LEU A 97 -15.22 -6.17 7.04
N ASP A 98 -14.61 -7.25 6.57
CA ASP A 98 -15.31 -8.51 6.27
C ASP A 98 -15.87 -9.18 7.53
N GLU A 99 -15.10 -9.20 8.63
CA GLU A 99 -15.54 -9.83 9.88
C GLU A 99 -16.60 -9.03 10.64
N PHE A 100 -16.46 -7.70 10.71
CA PHE A 100 -17.33 -6.85 11.52
C PHE A 100 -18.50 -6.28 10.76
N GLY A 101 -18.46 -6.36 9.42
CA GLY A 101 -19.41 -5.73 8.54
C GLY A 101 -19.06 -4.26 8.24
N ARG A 102 -19.26 -3.87 6.99
CA ARG A 102 -18.95 -2.52 6.49
C ARG A 102 -19.84 -1.45 7.11
N ASP A 103 -21.05 -1.81 7.46
CA ASP A 103 -22.01 -0.95 8.16
C ASP A 103 -21.53 -0.56 9.57
N GLN A 104 -20.68 -1.37 10.19
CA GLN A 104 -20.10 -1.11 11.51
C GLN A 104 -18.79 -0.30 11.46
N ALA A 105 -18.22 -0.06 10.27
CA ALA A 105 -16.91 0.55 10.11
C ALA A 105 -16.78 1.91 10.82
N SER A 106 -17.83 2.72 10.85
CA SER A 106 -17.83 4.03 11.51
C SER A 106 -17.62 3.96 13.03
N HIS A 107 -17.93 2.83 13.65
CA HIS A 107 -17.73 2.66 15.10
C HIS A 107 -16.29 2.39 15.49
N TRP A 108 -15.53 1.70 14.65
CA TRP A 108 -14.20 1.24 15.04
C TRP A 108 -13.06 1.79 14.17
N LEU A 109 -13.24 1.94 12.84
CA LEU A 109 -12.14 2.26 11.94
C LEU A 109 -11.47 3.62 12.23
N PRO A 110 -12.21 4.74 12.41
CA PRO A 110 -11.59 6.01 12.76
C PRO A 110 -10.91 5.97 14.13
N ALA A 111 -11.45 5.21 15.07
CA ALA A 111 -10.89 5.07 16.42
C ALA A 111 -9.58 4.26 16.37
N MET A 112 -9.54 3.15 15.66
CA MET A 112 -8.34 2.34 15.45
C MET A 112 -7.19 3.18 14.89
N VAL A 113 -7.47 3.95 13.84
CA VAL A 113 -6.48 4.84 13.20
C VAL A 113 -5.99 5.94 14.16
N ARG A 114 -6.90 6.59 14.90
CA ARG A 114 -6.51 7.59 15.91
C ARG A 114 -5.62 7.02 16.99
N MET A 115 -5.91 5.81 17.48
CA MET A 115 -5.09 5.15 18.50
C MET A 115 -3.67 4.90 17.99
N ALA A 116 -3.50 4.46 16.76
CA ALA A 116 -2.19 4.25 16.17
C ALA A 116 -1.42 5.57 15.97
N ARG A 117 -2.10 6.62 15.49
CA ARG A 117 -1.49 7.97 15.38
C ARG A 117 -1.09 8.53 16.72
N ALA A 118 -1.88 8.33 17.77
CA ALA A 118 -1.55 8.75 19.14
C ALA A 118 -0.29 8.06 19.68
N LYS A 119 0.09 6.91 19.15
CA LYS A 119 1.34 6.21 19.47
C LYS A 119 2.51 6.61 18.57
N GLY A 120 2.31 7.57 17.67
CA GLY A 120 3.35 8.13 16.81
C GLY A 120 3.60 7.37 15.51
N VAL A 121 2.63 6.63 15.02
CA VAL A 121 2.67 6.06 13.67
C VAL A 121 1.92 7.01 12.72
N ASP A 122 2.53 7.31 11.59
CA ASP A 122 1.94 8.15 10.55
C ASP A 122 1.04 7.27 9.64
N VAL A 123 -0.19 7.05 10.10
CA VAL A 123 -1.14 6.12 9.48
C VAL A 123 -1.84 6.76 8.30
N ILE A 124 -1.74 6.11 7.15
CA ILE A 124 -2.46 6.41 5.92
C ILE A 124 -3.50 5.30 5.71
N PRO A 125 -4.81 5.57 5.79
CA PRO A 125 -5.82 4.55 5.54
C PRO A 125 -5.74 4.05 4.11
N ALA A 126 -5.93 2.75 3.91
CA ALA A 126 -5.98 2.11 2.61
C ALA A 126 -7.24 1.27 2.48
N ALA A 127 -7.89 1.28 1.32
CA ALA A 127 -9.06 0.47 1.05
C ALA A 127 -9.23 0.19 -0.44
N PHE A 128 -9.87 -0.93 -0.77
CA PHE A 128 -10.30 -1.24 -2.13
C PHE A 128 -11.45 -0.33 -2.58
N LEU A 129 -11.61 -0.15 -3.89
CA LEU A 129 -12.65 0.70 -4.45
C LEU A 129 -14.04 0.27 -4.00
N SER A 130 -14.29 -1.03 -3.92
CA SER A 130 -15.55 -1.60 -3.40
C SER A 130 -15.81 -1.21 -1.94
N ASP A 131 -14.79 -1.28 -1.08
CA ASP A 131 -14.92 -0.89 0.32
C ASP A 131 -15.14 0.62 0.49
N ILE A 132 -14.52 1.44 -0.38
CA ILE A 132 -14.73 2.88 -0.39
C ILE A 132 -16.21 3.20 -0.70
N ALA A 133 -16.80 2.49 -1.65
CA ALA A 133 -18.22 2.68 -1.98
C ALA A 133 -19.13 2.39 -0.77
N ASP A 134 -18.84 1.34 -0.02
CA ASP A 134 -19.68 0.85 1.07
C ASP A 134 -19.49 1.58 2.40
N CYS A 135 -18.26 2.06 2.68
CA CYS A 135 -17.93 2.66 3.98
C CYS A 135 -17.19 4.02 3.89
N SER A 136 -17.50 4.82 2.87
CA SER A 136 -16.85 6.13 2.63
C SER A 136 -16.90 7.07 3.84
N THR A 137 -17.96 7.06 4.62
CA THR A 137 -18.10 7.90 5.84
C THR A 137 -17.06 7.55 6.89
N ALA A 138 -16.86 6.26 7.16
CA ALA A 138 -15.86 5.78 8.11
C ALA A 138 -14.44 6.09 7.62
N LEU A 139 -14.18 5.85 6.34
CA LEU A 139 -12.88 6.11 5.72
C LEU A 139 -12.56 7.62 5.73
N ARG A 140 -13.52 8.49 5.39
CA ARG A 140 -13.33 9.95 5.47
C ARG A 140 -12.98 10.40 6.89
N ALA A 141 -13.61 9.82 7.90
CA ALA A 141 -13.34 10.14 9.30
C ALA A 141 -11.96 9.65 9.77
N ALA A 142 -11.38 8.65 9.09
CA ALA A 142 -10.04 8.14 9.37
C ALA A 142 -8.92 8.95 8.68
N ILE A 143 -9.24 9.81 7.71
CA ILE A 143 -8.25 10.60 6.97
C ILE A 143 -7.68 11.73 7.83
N ASP A 144 -6.35 11.86 7.83
CA ASP A 144 -5.69 13.07 8.32
C ASP A 144 -5.63 14.11 7.20
N ARG A 145 -6.44 15.18 7.35
CA ARG A 145 -6.51 16.26 6.35
C ARG A 145 -5.26 17.14 6.30
N GLY A 146 -4.43 17.08 7.33
CA GLY A 146 -3.16 17.84 7.40
C GLY A 146 -1.96 17.07 6.81
N ALA A 147 -2.10 15.78 6.53
CA ALA A 147 -1.04 14.99 5.95
C ALA A 147 -0.86 15.26 4.45
N ASP A 148 0.38 15.11 3.94
CA ASP A 148 0.67 15.21 2.51
C ASP A 148 0.02 14.05 1.75
N THR A 149 0.28 12.81 2.18
CA THR A 149 -0.41 11.62 1.69
C THR A 149 -1.58 11.30 2.60
N LYS A 150 -2.79 11.32 2.05
CA LYS A 150 -4.02 11.23 2.85
C LYS A 150 -4.67 9.85 2.79
N PHE A 151 -4.52 9.16 1.68
CA PHE A 151 -5.20 7.90 1.45
C PHE A 151 -4.46 7.02 0.43
N ALA A 152 -4.66 5.71 0.49
CA ALA A 152 -4.22 4.78 -0.53
C ALA A 152 -5.43 4.02 -1.12
N LEU A 153 -5.65 4.19 -2.43
CA LEU A 153 -6.66 3.43 -3.16
C LEU A 153 -6.04 2.10 -3.59
N LEU A 154 -6.61 1.01 -3.11
CA LEU A 154 -6.24 -0.35 -3.53
C LEU A 154 -7.12 -0.77 -4.70
N ILE A 155 -6.49 -1.27 -5.76
CA ILE A 155 -7.17 -1.69 -6.98
C ILE A 155 -6.79 -3.13 -7.26
N SER A 156 -7.79 -4.01 -7.27
CA SER A 156 -7.61 -5.42 -7.60
C SER A 156 -7.35 -5.64 -9.09
N SER A 157 -6.84 -6.81 -9.45
CA SER A 157 -6.62 -7.20 -10.85
C SER A 157 -7.89 -7.12 -11.69
N ASP A 158 -9.04 -7.51 -11.13
CA ASP A 158 -10.33 -7.47 -11.82
C ASP A 158 -10.80 -6.03 -12.08
N GLU A 159 -10.60 -5.13 -11.11
CA GLU A 159 -10.96 -3.71 -11.25
C GLU A 159 -10.06 -3.01 -12.30
N MET A 160 -8.78 -3.39 -12.39
CA MET A 160 -7.83 -2.80 -13.34
C MET A 160 -8.17 -3.07 -14.80
N VAL A 161 -8.79 -4.21 -15.11
CA VAL A 161 -9.21 -4.57 -16.48
C VAL A 161 -10.65 -4.12 -16.78
N GLY A 162 -11.35 -3.59 -15.80
CA GLY A 162 -12.72 -3.11 -15.95
C GLY A 162 -12.80 -1.84 -16.82
N PRO A 163 -13.84 -1.72 -17.67
CA PRO A 163 -13.99 -0.57 -18.55
C PRO A 163 -14.29 0.74 -17.81
N ASP A 164 -14.72 0.64 -16.56
CA ASP A 164 -15.17 1.76 -15.73
C ASP A 164 -14.14 2.23 -14.70
N LEU A 165 -12.87 1.78 -14.82
CA LEU A 165 -11.83 2.08 -13.83
C LEU A 165 -11.71 3.58 -13.54
N GLN A 166 -11.64 4.41 -14.56
CA GLN A 166 -11.52 5.88 -14.38
C GLN A 166 -12.75 6.45 -13.66
N ALA A 167 -13.95 6.02 -14.02
CA ALA A 167 -15.18 6.47 -13.36
C ALA A 167 -15.24 6.02 -11.89
N SER A 168 -14.80 4.80 -11.60
CA SER A 168 -14.74 4.25 -10.25
C SER A 168 -13.72 5.00 -9.38
N LEU A 169 -12.54 5.30 -9.91
CA LEU A 169 -11.52 6.11 -9.23
C LEU A 169 -12.03 7.52 -8.92
N ASN A 170 -12.65 8.18 -9.89
CA ASN A 170 -13.23 9.51 -9.69
C ASN A 170 -14.35 9.49 -8.64
N THR A 171 -15.21 8.48 -8.66
CA THR A 171 -16.27 8.31 -7.67
C THR A 171 -15.69 8.11 -6.27
N ALA A 172 -14.66 7.29 -6.15
CA ALA A 172 -13.97 7.07 -4.87
C ALA A 172 -13.35 8.37 -4.33
N LEU A 173 -12.64 9.12 -5.16
CA LEU A 173 -12.05 10.40 -4.77
C LEU A 173 -13.10 11.41 -4.31
N VAL A 174 -14.21 11.53 -5.04
CA VAL A 174 -15.33 12.42 -4.68
C VAL A 174 -15.94 11.99 -3.35
N SER A 175 -16.20 10.70 -3.15
CA SER A 175 -16.78 10.19 -1.91
C SER A 175 -15.87 10.36 -0.69
N LEU A 176 -14.55 10.33 -0.87
CA LEU A 176 -13.56 10.63 0.16
C LEU A 176 -13.31 12.13 0.35
N GLY A 177 -13.70 12.96 -0.61
CA GLY A 177 -13.41 14.40 -0.64
C GLY A 177 -11.91 14.66 -0.81
N LEU A 178 -11.25 13.91 -1.69
CA LEU A 178 -9.82 13.98 -1.98
C LEU A 178 -9.56 14.24 -3.46
N LYS A 179 -8.32 14.67 -3.75
CA LYS A 179 -7.77 14.76 -5.10
C LYS A 179 -6.75 13.64 -5.33
N ALA A 180 -6.47 13.34 -6.58
CA ALA A 180 -5.49 12.30 -6.93
C ALA A 180 -4.09 12.59 -6.37
N ASP A 181 -3.65 13.85 -6.39
CA ASP A 181 -2.35 14.29 -5.87
C ASP A 181 -2.20 14.22 -4.35
N GLU A 182 -3.27 13.90 -3.63
CA GLU A 182 -3.29 13.62 -2.19
C GLU A 182 -3.25 12.12 -1.88
N CYS A 183 -3.22 11.27 -2.92
CA CYS A 183 -3.40 9.83 -2.80
C CYS A 183 -2.27 9.03 -3.45
N VAL A 184 -2.07 7.83 -2.90
CA VAL A 184 -1.32 6.75 -3.52
C VAL A 184 -2.31 5.77 -4.15
N VAL A 185 -1.99 5.24 -5.31
CA VAL A 185 -2.72 4.12 -5.92
C VAL A 185 -1.86 2.87 -5.83
N VAL A 186 -2.46 1.78 -5.38
CA VAL A 186 -1.82 0.47 -5.29
C VAL A 186 -2.49 -0.47 -6.27
N ALA A 187 -1.76 -0.84 -7.32
CA ALA A 187 -2.18 -1.84 -8.30
C ALA A 187 -1.80 -3.23 -7.77
N GLU A 188 -2.79 -3.97 -7.28
CA GLU A 188 -2.59 -5.28 -6.66
C GLU A 188 -2.74 -6.40 -7.68
N PHE A 189 -1.63 -7.09 -7.95
CA PHE A 189 -1.52 -8.24 -8.84
C PHE A 189 -1.39 -9.56 -8.05
N ALA A 190 -2.07 -9.67 -6.92
CA ALA A 190 -1.99 -10.85 -6.05
C ALA A 190 -2.45 -12.13 -6.73
N ASP A 191 -3.49 -12.05 -7.56
CA ASP A 191 -4.10 -13.18 -8.25
C ASP A 191 -3.51 -13.45 -9.65
N VAL A 192 -2.47 -12.71 -10.03
CA VAL A 192 -1.84 -12.84 -11.36
C VAL A 192 -0.77 -13.93 -11.33
N GLU A 193 -0.83 -14.83 -12.31
CA GLU A 193 0.16 -15.88 -12.50
C GLU A 193 1.44 -15.32 -13.14
N PHE A 194 2.56 -15.37 -12.44
CA PHE A 194 3.86 -14.84 -12.88
C PHE A 194 4.82 -15.90 -13.44
N SER A 195 4.35 -17.09 -13.79
CA SER A 195 5.21 -18.16 -14.33
C SER A 195 6.03 -17.69 -15.54
N GLU A 196 5.44 -16.80 -16.37
CA GLU A 196 6.09 -16.25 -17.56
C GLU A 196 6.16 -14.71 -17.51
N PRO A 197 7.23 -14.14 -16.93
CA PRO A 197 7.37 -12.69 -16.74
C PRO A 197 7.23 -11.84 -18.01
N SER A 198 7.66 -12.38 -19.16
CA SER A 198 7.59 -11.69 -20.46
C SER A 198 6.15 -11.53 -20.97
N ILE A 199 5.23 -12.40 -20.57
CA ILE A 199 3.81 -12.31 -20.91
C ILE A 199 3.11 -11.31 -19.98
N VAL A 200 3.49 -11.27 -18.72
CA VAL A 200 2.86 -10.41 -17.72
C VAL A 200 3.34 -8.97 -17.83
N ALA A 201 4.59 -8.74 -18.20
CA ALA A 201 5.18 -7.41 -18.27
C ALA A 201 4.37 -6.38 -19.10
N PRO A 202 3.86 -6.70 -20.31
CA PRO A 202 2.99 -5.78 -21.04
C PRO A 202 1.68 -5.44 -20.32
N ILE A 203 1.12 -6.38 -19.55
CA ILE A 203 -0.09 -6.17 -18.76
C ILE A 203 0.20 -5.17 -17.64
N ILE A 204 1.32 -5.33 -16.93
CA ILE A 204 1.78 -4.39 -15.91
C ILE A 204 1.95 -3.00 -16.52
N SER A 205 2.69 -2.89 -17.62
CA SER A 205 2.95 -1.61 -18.29
C SER A 205 1.66 -0.90 -18.68
N GLY A 206 0.75 -1.61 -19.36
CA GLY A 206 -0.53 -1.04 -19.79
C GLY A 206 -1.42 -0.62 -18.61
N THR A 207 -1.44 -1.39 -17.52
CA THR A 207 -2.17 -1.01 -16.31
C THR A 207 -1.61 0.27 -15.69
N LEU A 208 -0.28 0.37 -15.57
CA LEU A 208 0.37 1.53 -14.97
C LEU A 208 0.16 2.78 -15.83
N GLU A 209 0.22 2.66 -17.16
CA GLU A 209 -0.12 3.75 -18.08
C GLU A 209 -1.57 4.22 -17.87
N THR A 210 -2.53 3.29 -17.81
CA THR A 210 -3.93 3.62 -17.56
C THR A 210 -4.12 4.36 -16.24
N LEU A 211 -3.45 3.93 -15.17
CA LEU A 211 -3.53 4.61 -13.87
C LEU A 211 -2.93 6.02 -13.91
N GLN A 212 -1.85 6.24 -14.68
CA GLN A 212 -1.29 7.58 -14.90
C GLN A 212 -2.26 8.50 -15.65
N GLU A 213 -2.98 7.96 -16.62
CA GLU A 213 -4.01 8.71 -17.36
C GLU A 213 -5.20 9.09 -16.48
N CYS A 214 -5.52 8.26 -15.48
CA CYS A 214 -6.63 8.50 -14.56
C CYS A 214 -6.38 9.63 -13.56
N GLY A 215 -5.14 10.01 -13.28
CA GLY A 215 -4.85 11.06 -12.30
C GLY A 215 -3.37 11.30 -12.02
N LEU A 216 -3.09 12.46 -11.47
CA LEU A 216 -1.75 12.85 -10.99
C LEU A 216 -1.57 12.31 -9.55
N TRP A 217 -1.32 11.03 -9.42
CA TRP A 217 -1.10 10.37 -8.13
C TRP A 217 0.24 10.76 -7.53
N GLN A 218 0.36 10.75 -6.19
CA GLN A 218 1.66 10.92 -5.54
C GLN A 218 2.61 9.79 -5.94
N TYR A 219 2.11 8.56 -5.86
CA TYR A 219 2.82 7.36 -6.30
C TYR A 219 1.83 6.35 -6.86
N ILE A 220 2.30 5.54 -7.80
CA ILE A 220 1.64 4.32 -8.25
C ILE A 220 2.49 3.16 -7.75
N VAL A 221 1.91 2.31 -6.93
CA VAL A 221 2.57 1.13 -6.37
C VAL A 221 2.12 -0.11 -7.14
N PHE A 222 3.07 -0.85 -7.67
CA PHE A 222 2.84 -2.21 -8.10
C PHE A 222 3.02 -3.14 -6.90
N GLN A 223 2.07 -4.03 -6.66
CA GLN A 223 2.21 -5.13 -5.69
C GLN A 223 1.86 -6.46 -6.35
N GLY A 224 2.82 -7.38 -6.37
CA GLY A 224 2.64 -8.71 -6.94
C GLY A 224 3.37 -9.76 -6.12
N SER A 225 3.03 -11.03 -6.33
CA SER A 225 3.66 -12.15 -5.67
C SER A 225 3.81 -13.33 -6.60
N HIS A 226 4.91 -14.04 -6.48
CA HIS A 226 5.14 -15.32 -7.14
C HIS A 226 5.66 -16.35 -6.13
N TYR A 227 4.95 -16.47 -5.01
CA TYR A 227 5.23 -17.51 -4.03
C TYR A 227 4.40 -18.76 -4.34
N PRO A 228 4.95 -19.96 -4.15
CA PRO A 228 4.17 -21.18 -4.23
C PRO A 228 3.25 -21.31 -3.02
N ASP A 229 2.07 -21.91 -3.22
CA ASP A 229 1.09 -22.15 -2.15
C ASP A 229 1.66 -23.01 -0.99
N LYS A 230 2.70 -23.76 -1.28
CA LYS A 230 3.39 -24.59 -0.27
C LYS A 230 4.88 -24.43 -0.45
N ASN A 231 5.60 -24.47 0.66
CA ASN A 231 7.06 -24.51 0.61
C ASN A 231 7.54 -25.68 -0.28
N PRO A 232 8.22 -25.42 -1.41
CA PRO A 232 8.66 -26.47 -2.32
C PRO A 232 9.87 -27.26 -1.81
N ALA A 233 10.58 -26.74 -0.79
CA ALA A 233 11.76 -27.39 -0.23
C ALA A 233 11.39 -28.64 0.56
N GLU A 234 12.11 -29.74 0.36
CA GLU A 234 12.03 -30.92 1.20
C GLU A 234 12.49 -30.59 2.62
N PRO A 235 11.94 -31.24 3.66
CA PRO A 235 12.33 -30.99 5.05
C PRO A 235 13.85 -31.08 5.24
N GLY A 236 14.45 -30.02 5.76
CA GLY A 236 15.89 -29.93 6.01
C GLY A 236 16.73 -29.53 4.79
N THR A 237 16.10 -29.16 3.68
CA THR A 237 16.76 -28.63 2.49
C THR A 237 16.44 -27.16 2.26
N THR A 238 17.18 -26.53 1.35
CA THR A 238 16.93 -25.15 0.88
C THR A 238 16.74 -25.18 -0.62
N GLU A 239 15.66 -24.57 -1.10
CA GLU A 239 15.41 -24.34 -2.50
C GLU A 239 15.37 -22.87 -2.85
N PHE A 240 15.71 -22.54 -4.11
CA PHE A 240 15.60 -21.20 -4.65
C PHE A 240 14.32 -21.06 -5.46
N TRP A 241 13.49 -20.11 -5.08
CA TRP A 241 12.28 -19.79 -5.85
C TRP A 241 12.49 -18.52 -6.67
N PRO A 242 12.13 -18.51 -7.96
CA PRO A 242 12.35 -17.35 -8.81
C PRO A 242 11.40 -16.20 -8.45
N ARG A 243 11.93 -15.00 -8.28
CA ARG A 243 11.18 -13.77 -8.08
C ARG A 243 10.64 -13.25 -9.43
N ASN A 244 9.67 -13.97 -9.99
CA ASN A 244 9.14 -13.67 -11.32
C ASN A 244 8.30 -12.38 -11.35
N GLU A 245 7.64 -12.02 -10.26
CA GLU A 245 6.96 -10.73 -10.10
C GLU A 245 7.96 -9.57 -10.25
N TRP A 246 9.15 -9.70 -9.67
CA TRP A 246 10.24 -8.72 -9.82
C TRP A 246 10.81 -8.69 -11.23
N ARG A 247 10.93 -9.86 -11.87
CA ARG A 247 11.38 -9.95 -13.27
C ARG A 247 10.38 -9.29 -14.22
N ALA A 248 9.09 -9.55 -14.03
CA ALA A 248 8.02 -8.94 -14.83
C ALA A 248 8.00 -7.42 -14.65
N TRP A 249 8.08 -6.93 -13.41
CA TRP A 249 8.23 -5.51 -13.11
C TRP A 249 9.40 -4.87 -13.84
N LYS A 250 10.60 -5.45 -13.74
CA LYS A 250 11.78 -4.93 -14.43
C LYS A 250 11.64 -4.89 -15.94
N LEU A 251 10.96 -5.85 -16.53
CA LEU A 251 10.67 -5.85 -17.97
C LEU A 251 9.67 -4.73 -18.30
N ALA A 252 8.60 -4.56 -17.52
CA ALA A 252 7.61 -3.52 -17.72
C ALA A 252 8.22 -2.11 -17.71
N VAL A 253 9.03 -1.79 -16.69
CA VAL A 253 9.67 -0.46 -16.56
C VAL A 253 10.79 -0.21 -17.58
N ARG A 254 11.35 -1.26 -18.20
CA ARG A 254 12.31 -1.10 -19.30
C ARG A 254 11.65 -0.69 -20.61
N VAL A 255 10.41 -1.10 -20.83
CA VAL A 255 9.64 -0.74 -22.04
C VAL A 255 9.34 0.75 -22.05
N ASP A 256 9.04 1.32 -20.89
CA ASP A 256 8.83 2.76 -20.73
C ASP A 256 9.53 3.28 -19.46
N PRO A 257 10.78 3.74 -19.55
CA PRO A 257 11.50 4.30 -18.40
C PRO A 257 10.87 5.56 -17.80
N THR A 258 10.07 6.29 -18.56
CA THR A 258 9.43 7.53 -18.06
C THR A 258 8.31 7.22 -17.07
N THR A 259 7.70 6.04 -17.17
CA THR A 259 6.70 5.58 -16.21
C THR A 259 7.30 5.20 -14.86
N ALA A 260 8.62 4.93 -14.81
CA ALA A 260 9.30 4.49 -13.60
C ALA A 260 9.50 5.58 -12.54
N GLU A 261 9.42 6.86 -12.90
CA GLU A 261 9.77 7.98 -11.99
C GLU A 261 8.83 8.09 -10.78
N HIS A 262 7.56 7.70 -10.95
CA HIS A 262 6.54 7.76 -9.90
C HIS A 262 5.98 6.38 -9.51
N MET A 263 6.61 5.31 -10.00
CA MET A 263 6.17 3.94 -9.76
C MET A 263 7.08 3.23 -8.78
N ILE A 264 6.47 2.56 -7.83
CA ILE A 264 7.15 1.87 -6.74
C ILE A 264 6.85 0.38 -6.85
N PHE A 265 7.89 -0.43 -6.76
CA PHE A 265 7.74 -1.87 -6.64
C PHE A 265 7.35 -2.26 -5.21
N GLY A 266 6.46 -3.23 -5.11
CA GLY A 266 6.13 -3.92 -3.88
C GLY A 266 5.85 -5.40 -4.14
N ASP A 267 5.92 -6.17 -3.08
CA ASP A 267 5.55 -7.57 -3.08
C ASP A 267 4.80 -7.91 -1.80
N PHE A 268 4.27 -9.12 -1.76
CA PHE A 268 3.67 -9.68 -0.55
C PHE A 268 4.75 -10.46 0.20
N ALA A 269 4.78 -10.34 1.53
CA ALA A 269 5.56 -11.25 2.34
C ALA A 269 5.04 -12.68 2.17
N ALA A 270 5.95 -13.64 2.24
CA ALA A 270 5.57 -15.05 2.28
C ALA A 270 4.79 -15.32 3.57
N ASP A 271 3.68 -16.04 3.47
CA ASP A 271 2.92 -16.54 4.61
C ASP A 271 3.61 -17.73 5.28
#